data_adf6e357cc9156affc9a7e424ef23dc6
#
_entry.id   adf6e357cc9156affc9a7e424ef23dc6
#
_cell.length_a   1.000
_cell.length_b   1.000
_cell.length_c   1.000
_cell.angle_alpha   90.00
_cell.angle_beta   90.00
_cell.angle_gamma   90.00
#
_symmetry.space_group_name_H-M   'P 1'
#
loop_
_entity.id
_entity.type
_entity.pdbx_description
1 polymer ?
#
loop_
_entity_poly.entity_id
_entity_poly.type
_entity_poly.pdbx_seq_one_letter_code
_entity_poly.pdbx_strand_id
1 'polypeptide(L)'
;MADLQQIFAQNGPLPLKTSVNIQSNMPAVVTLAGSVWSNAAQQQIGIALLIDGEVAASGTIFANPASQHMAVVPVEFAYTFDIGQHEFVLNPWNNATVSDKNDFYCVTVQY
;
A
#
# COMPACT_ATOMS: atom_id res chain seq x y z
N MET A 1 -11.01 -21.45 -8.04
CA MET A 1 -11.47 -20.27 -7.31
C MET A 1 -10.33 -19.67 -6.51
N ALA A 2 -10.19 -18.39 -6.61
CA ALA A 2 -9.11 -17.72 -5.91
C ALA A 2 -9.45 -17.51 -4.43
N ASP A 3 -8.48 -17.71 -3.59
CA ASP A 3 -8.54 -17.26 -2.20
C ASP A 3 -8.15 -15.78 -2.13
N LEU A 4 -8.64 -15.11 -1.12
CA LEU A 4 -8.36 -13.70 -0.87
C LEU A 4 -7.85 -13.53 0.55
N GLN A 5 -6.69 -12.94 0.69
CA GLN A 5 -6.13 -12.61 1.99
C GLN A 5 -5.97 -11.09 2.11
N GLN A 6 -6.54 -10.54 3.18
CA GLN A 6 -6.42 -9.13 3.49
C GLN A 6 -5.18 -8.90 4.33
N ILE A 7 -4.22 -8.15 3.80
CA ILE A 7 -2.96 -7.85 4.49
C ILE A 7 -3.14 -6.64 5.39
N PHE A 8 -3.68 -5.55 4.83
CA PHE A 8 -4.04 -4.35 5.57
C PHE A 8 -5.48 -3.96 5.25
N ALA A 9 -6.22 -3.57 6.28
CA ALA A 9 -7.50 -2.90 6.17
C ALA A 9 -7.65 -2.06 7.42
N GLN A 10 -6.93 -0.97 7.49
CA GLN A 10 -6.84 -0.19 8.71
C GLN A 10 -6.52 1.27 8.45
N ASN A 11 -6.77 2.09 9.45
CA ASN A 11 -6.44 3.50 9.43
C ASN A 11 -4.94 3.72 9.66
N GLY A 12 -4.46 4.87 9.14
CA GLY A 12 -3.10 5.31 9.36
C GLY A 12 -2.86 5.78 10.78
N PRO A 13 -1.77 6.48 10.98
CA PRO A 13 -0.84 6.96 9.94
C PRO A 13 0.10 5.88 9.40
N LEU A 14 0.77 6.18 8.29
CA LEU A 14 1.89 5.40 7.79
C LEU A 14 3.14 5.68 8.66
N PRO A 15 4.10 4.74 8.76
CA PRO A 15 4.09 3.43 8.09
C PRO A 15 3.22 2.40 8.80
N LEU A 16 2.78 1.40 8.02
CA LEU A 16 2.13 0.21 8.55
C LEU A 16 2.99 -1.00 8.22
N LYS A 17 2.99 -1.98 9.12
CA LYS A 17 3.83 -3.16 8.98
C LYS A 17 3.12 -4.40 9.49
N THR A 18 3.21 -5.50 8.75
CA THR A 18 2.72 -6.80 9.18
C THR A 18 3.51 -7.92 8.52
N SER A 19 3.39 -9.13 9.04
CA SER A 19 3.98 -10.32 8.44
C SER A 19 2.90 -11.36 8.21
N VAL A 20 3.03 -12.10 7.11
CA VAL A 20 2.07 -13.12 6.72
C VAL A 20 2.84 -14.38 6.33
N ASN A 21 2.33 -15.54 6.76
CA ASN A 21 2.93 -16.81 6.39
C ASN A 21 2.21 -17.37 5.15
N ILE A 22 2.98 -17.55 4.08
CA ILE A 22 2.48 -18.11 2.82
C ILE A 22 2.70 -19.62 2.86
N GLN A 23 1.63 -20.38 2.67
CA GLN A 23 1.61 -21.83 2.89
C GLN A 23 2.17 -22.62 1.70
N SER A 24 2.23 -22.02 0.52
CA SER A 24 2.76 -22.69 -0.67
C SER A 24 3.26 -21.65 -1.66
N ASN A 25 4.20 -22.06 -2.51
CA ASN A 25 4.63 -21.20 -3.63
C ASN A 25 3.42 -20.92 -4.52
N MET A 26 3.16 -19.65 -4.82
CA MET A 26 1.97 -19.29 -5.57
C MET A 26 2.11 -17.98 -6.33
N PRO A 27 1.58 -17.94 -7.58
CA PRO A 27 1.34 -16.66 -8.23
C PRO A 27 0.11 -16.00 -7.61
N ALA A 28 0.16 -14.69 -7.49
CA ALA A 28 -0.91 -13.92 -6.85
C ALA A 28 -1.11 -12.59 -7.55
N VAL A 29 -2.26 -11.99 -7.28
CA VAL A 29 -2.55 -10.59 -7.63
C VAL A 29 -2.63 -9.81 -6.34
N VAL A 30 -1.85 -8.75 -6.26
CA VAL A 30 -1.80 -7.87 -5.10
C VAL A 30 -2.46 -6.55 -5.45
N THR A 31 -3.36 -6.09 -4.61
CA THR A 31 -4.07 -4.83 -4.80
C THR A 31 -3.71 -3.86 -3.68
N LEU A 32 -3.40 -2.63 -4.05
CA LEU A 32 -3.03 -1.55 -3.13
C LEU A 32 -3.97 -0.38 -3.33
N ALA A 33 -4.58 0.10 -2.25
CA ALA A 33 -5.42 1.29 -2.25
C ALA A 33 -5.26 2.04 -0.92
N GLY A 34 -5.51 3.34 -0.94
CA GLY A 34 -5.45 4.14 0.27
C GLY A 34 -5.48 5.63 -0.01
N SER A 35 -5.42 6.43 1.05
CA SER A 35 -5.44 7.88 0.95
C SER A 35 -4.25 8.50 1.68
N VAL A 36 -3.85 9.66 1.20
CA VAL A 36 -2.77 10.49 1.76
C VAL A 36 -3.10 11.95 1.49
N TRP A 37 -2.29 12.86 2.02
CA TRP A 37 -2.46 14.28 1.78
C TRP A 37 -1.10 14.98 1.77
N SER A 38 -1.09 16.27 1.43
CA SER A 38 0.13 17.06 1.37
C SER A 38 -0.06 18.39 2.10
N ASN A 39 0.99 18.86 2.75
CA ASN A 39 1.00 20.19 3.39
C ASN A 39 1.06 21.32 2.37
N ALA A 40 1.56 21.04 1.17
CA ALA A 40 1.75 22.03 0.11
C ALA A 40 0.90 21.69 -1.10
N ALA A 41 0.49 22.71 -1.85
CA ALA A 41 -0.22 22.53 -3.10
C ALA A 41 0.70 21.99 -4.21
N GLN A 42 0.09 21.34 -5.20
CA GLN A 42 0.75 20.87 -6.42
C GLN A 42 1.91 19.92 -6.15
N GLN A 43 1.64 18.89 -5.34
CA GLN A 43 2.62 17.86 -5.02
C GLN A 43 2.16 16.48 -5.52
N GLN A 44 3.10 15.72 -6.07
CA GLN A 44 2.88 14.28 -6.29
C GLN A 44 3.07 13.58 -4.94
N ILE A 45 2.07 12.82 -4.52
CA ILE A 45 2.11 12.07 -3.26
C ILE A 45 1.67 10.64 -3.49
N GLY A 46 1.91 9.77 -2.53
CA GLY A 46 1.54 8.38 -2.71
C GLY A 46 1.94 7.46 -1.58
N ILE A 47 1.76 6.17 -1.85
CA ILE A 47 2.03 5.07 -0.94
C ILE A 47 2.96 4.09 -1.63
N ALA A 48 4.00 3.66 -0.95
CA ALA A 48 4.88 2.60 -1.42
C ALA A 48 4.60 1.31 -0.64
N LEU A 49 4.38 0.22 -1.35
CA LEU A 49 4.27 -1.11 -0.75
C LEU A 49 5.59 -1.83 -0.90
N LEU A 50 6.17 -2.20 0.23
CA LEU A 50 7.38 -3.01 0.29
C LEU A 50 7.02 -4.43 0.68
N ILE A 51 7.58 -5.40 -0.03
CA ILE A 51 7.48 -6.83 0.29
C ILE A 51 8.89 -7.32 0.51
N ASP A 52 9.14 -7.83 1.73
CA ASP A 52 10.47 -8.33 2.13
C ASP A 52 11.59 -7.29 1.93
N GLY A 53 11.27 -6.01 2.23
CA GLY A 53 12.24 -4.93 2.21
C GLY A 53 12.45 -4.25 0.85
N GLU A 54 11.78 -4.71 -0.20
CA GLU A 54 11.90 -4.14 -1.55
C GLU A 54 10.57 -3.53 -2.00
N VAL A 55 10.63 -2.39 -2.69
CA VAL A 55 9.45 -1.76 -3.23
C VAL A 55 8.85 -2.64 -4.32
N ALA A 56 7.66 -3.17 -4.05
CA ALA A 56 6.93 -4.00 -5.00
C ALA A 56 6.03 -3.17 -5.91
N ALA A 57 5.44 -2.11 -5.38
CA ALA A 57 4.56 -1.23 -6.13
C ALA A 57 4.37 0.10 -5.41
N SER A 58 3.91 1.12 -6.15
CA SER A 58 3.54 2.41 -5.59
C SER A 58 2.25 2.88 -6.21
N GLY A 59 1.36 3.44 -5.39
CA GLY A 59 0.17 4.12 -5.82
C GLY A 59 0.34 5.61 -5.56
N THR A 60 0.10 6.44 -6.56
CA THR A 60 0.33 7.89 -6.46
C THR A 60 -0.88 8.68 -6.90
N ILE A 61 -0.88 9.96 -6.55
CA ILE A 61 -1.86 10.95 -6.99
C ILE A 61 -1.21 12.32 -6.99
N PHE A 62 -1.58 13.16 -7.92
CA PHE A 62 -1.13 14.55 -7.91
C PHE A 62 -2.12 15.37 -7.09
N ALA A 63 -1.64 15.93 -5.97
CA ALA A 63 -2.46 16.72 -5.07
C ALA A 63 -2.37 18.20 -5.44
N ASN A 64 -3.39 18.71 -6.15
CA ASN A 64 -3.47 20.12 -6.47
C ASN A 64 -3.67 20.99 -5.22
N PRO A 65 -4.65 20.69 -4.33
CA PRO A 65 -4.83 21.46 -3.11
C PRO A 65 -3.93 20.97 -1.99
N ALA A 66 -3.59 21.87 -1.07
CA ALA A 66 -2.94 21.49 0.17
C ALA A 66 -3.97 20.96 1.17
N SER A 67 -3.51 20.11 2.08
CA SER A 67 -4.28 19.67 3.27
C SER A 67 -5.58 18.93 2.95
N GLN A 68 -5.69 18.33 1.77
CA GLN A 68 -6.86 17.56 1.37
C GLN A 68 -6.47 16.08 1.24
N HIS A 69 -7.18 15.21 1.96
CA HIS A 69 -7.03 13.77 1.84
C HIS A 69 -7.51 13.32 0.47
N MET A 70 -6.69 12.55 -0.23
CA MET A 70 -6.96 12.10 -1.59
C MET A 70 -6.62 10.63 -1.71
N ALA A 71 -7.51 9.88 -2.37
CA ALA A 71 -7.24 8.50 -2.70
C ALA A 71 -6.17 8.44 -3.79
N VAL A 72 -5.15 7.63 -3.57
CA VAL A 72 -4.17 7.33 -4.63
C VAL A 72 -4.84 6.51 -5.72
N VAL A 73 -4.29 6.55 -6.92
CA VAL A 73 -4.74 5.65 -7.98
C VAL A 73 -4.49 4.21 -7.51
N PRO A 74 -5.53 3.37 -7.42
CA PRO A 74 -5.33 1.98 -6.99
C PRO A 74 -4.42 1.22 -7.93
N VAL A 75 -3.60 0.35 -7.38
CA VAL A 75 -2.63 -0.44 -8.14
C VAL A 75 -2.94 -1.91 -7.94
N GLU A 76 -2.94 -2.66 -9.04
CA GLU A 76 -3.09 -4.10 -9.04
C GLU A 76 -1.94 -4.70 -9.84
N PHE A 77 -1.22 -5.66 -9.25
CA PHE A 77 -0.05 -6.23 -9.90
C PHE A 77 0.14 -7.70 -9.57
N ALA A 78 0.82 -8.40 -10.46
CA ALA A 78 1.16 -9.80 -10.27
C ALA A 78 2.43 -9.92 -9.42
N TYR A 79 2.42 -10.88 -8.50
CA TYR A 79 3.56 -11.17 -7.64
C TYR A 79 3.58 -12.67 -7.33
N THR A 80 4.74 -13.28 -7.39
CA THR A 80 4.90 -14.69 -7.06
C THR A 80 5.53 -14.81 -5.67
N PHE A 81 4.79 -15.45 -4.76
CA PHE A 81 5.27 -15.69 -3.40
C PHE A 81 5.89 -17.06 -3.27
N ASP A 82 7.02 -17.13 -2.60
CA ASP A 82 7.59 -18.39 -2.13
C ASP A 82 6.95 -18.78 -0.80
N ILE A 83 6.92 -20.06 -0.51
CA ILE A 83 6.45 -20.56 0.78
C ILE A 83 7.29 -19.94 1.91
N GLY A 84 6.63 -19.54 2.98
CA GLY A 84 7.29 -18.97 4.16
C GLY A 84 6.72 -17.63 4.56
N GLN A 85 7.43 -16.97 5.46
CA GLN A 85 6.99 -15.72 6.03
C GLN A 85 7.43 -14.54 5.17
N HIS A 86 6.50 -13.61 4.93
CA HIS A 86 6.76 -12.41 4.15
C HIS A 86 6.35 -11.18 4.94
N GLU A 87 7.18 -10.15 4.89
CA GLU A 87 6.91 -8.88 5.55
C GLU A 87 6.33 -7.88 4.56
N PHE A 88 5.24 -7.23 4.95
CA PHE A 88 4.58 -6.18 4.18
C PHE A 88 4.71 -4.86 4.94
N VAL A 89 5.16 -3.83 4.26
CA VAL A 89 5.29 -2.48 4.81
C VAL A 89 4.64 -1.49 3.85
N LEU A 90 3.80 -0.61 4.40
CA LEU A 90 3.30 0.56 3.67
C LEU A 90 4.03 1.78 4.18
N ASN A 91 4.72 2.47 3.29
CA ASN A 91 5.44 3.71 3.59
C ASN A 91 4.87 4.89 2.81
N PRO A 92 5.06 6.11 3.31
CA PRO A 92 4.89 7.28 2.46
C PRO A 92 5.80 7.16 1.24
N TRP A 93 5.28 7.50 0.06
CA TRP A 93 6.03 7.37 -1.19
C TRP A 93 7.19 8.36 -1.27
N ASN A 94 6.99 9.57 -0.71
CA ASN A 94 8.01 10.62 -0.70
C ASN A 94 7.84 11.53 0.52
N ASN A 95 8.71 12.53 0.64
CA ASN A 95 8.70 13.46 1.77
C ASN A 95 7.51 14.42 1.75
N ALA A 96 6.86 14.62 0.60
CA ALA A 96 5.67 15.44 0.49
C ALA A 96 4.41 14.73 0.97
N THR A 97 4.46 13.42 1.10
CA THR A 97 3.31 12.60 1.52
C THR A 97 3.13 12.67 3.02
N VAL A 98 1.93 13.05 3.45
CA VAL A 98 1.51 13.08 4.85
C VAL A 98 0.35 12.12 5.03
N SER A 99 0.24 11.52 6.20
CA SER A 99 -0.86 10.64 6.56
C SER A 99 -1.21 10.80 8.03
N ASP A 100 -2.46 10.48 8.38
CA ASP A 100 -2.92 10.48 9.76
C ASP A 100 -4.00 9.42 9.98
N LYS A 101 -4.63 9.45 11.15
CA LYS A 101 -5.66 8.45 11.54
C LYS A 101 -6.92 8.52 10.68
N ASN A 102 -7.12 9.58 9.89
CA ASN A 102 -8.27 9.71 9.01
C ASN A 102 -8.01 9.11 7.63
N ASP A 103 -6.79 8.69 7.35
CA ASP A 103 -6.46 7.94 6.15
C ASP A 103 -6.70 6.46 6.37
N PHE A 104 -7.08 5.76 5.31
CA PHE A 104 -7.37 4.34 5.36
C PHE A 104 -6.58 3.62 4.26
N TYR A 105 -6.10 2.43 4.56
CA TYR A 105 -5.28 1.64 3.66
C TYR A 105 -5.80 0.22 3.53
N CYS A 106 -5.78 -0.27 2.30
CA CYS A 106 -6.19 -1.63 1.99
C CYS A 106 -5.17 -2.28 1.07
N VAL A 107 -4.67 -3.44 1.48
CA VAL A 107 -3.81 -4.29 0.66
C VAL A 107 -4.36 -5.69 0.73
N THR A 108 -4.61 -6.29 -0.43
CA THR A 108 -5.11 -7.66 -0.53
C THR A 108 -4.22 -8.48 -1.44
N VAL A 109 -4.15 -9.77 -1.16
CA VAL A 109 -3.48 -10.76 -1.98
C VAL A 109 -4.52 -11.78 -2.42
N GLN A 110 -4.68 -11.97 -3.73
CA GLN A 110 -5.63 -12.90 -4.31
C GLN A 110 -4.87 -14.02 -5.05
N TYR A 111 -5.22 -15.26 -4.74
CA TYR A 111 -4.54 -16.44 -5.30
C TYR A 111 -5.44 -17.66 -5.40
#